data_5b33f86132237e0b740161de71cefd6e
#
_entry.id   5b33f86132237e0b740161de71cefd6e
#
_cell.length_a   1.000
_cell.length_b   1.000
_cell.length_c   1.000
_cell.angle_alpha   90.00
_cell.angle_beta   90.00
_cell.angle_gamma   90.00
#
_symmetry.space_group_name_H-M   'P 1'
#
loop_
_entity.id
_entity.type
_entity.pdbx_description
1 polymer ?
#
loop_
_entity_poly.entity_id
_entity_poly.type
_entity_poly.pdbx_seq_one_letter_code
_entity_poly.pdbx_strand_id
1 'polypeptide(L)'
;MTDARNVLTPDALTMMDVIARTGSFAAAARELGKVPSSLTYSVRQLEDALDVLLFDRRSRQAQLTAAGTELLNEGRRLLAQMDAVANRVKRVATGWETQLSIAVDGVISRLTVFELCESFFALCVSSQVARPRADAVIKQSQIEDAASHGGTGTRLRLRTEVLTGTWEALASGQVDLTIGVGMDRPSLAGIQVKELGHMPFVLVVAPHHPLAAITQQLDDAELLRHRAIAVADSAQRLAPMTVNLLPGQDVFTVTSMQLKIEALVRCMGCGFVPEPMVREHVAAGRLVIKPVQRATAVARLGYAWRVPDGSAPGAGRKPQLGLALRWWLAQLDSATTRRALLERHSMASMAGM
;
A
#
# COMPACT_ATOMS: atom_id res chain seq x y z
N MET A 1 -0.54 9.23 -41.42
CA MET A 1 -1.01 8.84 -40.09
C MET A 1 0.21 8.45 -39.27
N THR A 2 0.55 9.21 -38.27
CA THR A 2 1.66 8.87 -37.34
C THR A 2 1.23 7.62 -36.57
N ASP A 3 2.04 6.57 -36.55
CA ASP A 3 1.72 5.33 -35.84
C ASP A 3 1.61 5.66 -34.33
N ALA A 4 0.45 5.38 -33.73
CA ALA A 4 0.16 5.63 -32.31
C ALA A 4 1.24 5.01 -31.39
N ARG A 5 1.91 3.92 -31.82
CA ARG A 5 3.01 3.29 -31.09
C ARG A 5 4.23 4.19 -30.95
N ASN A 6 4.48 5.06 -31.93
CA ASN A 6 5.66 5.95 -31.92
C ASN A 6 5.47 7.15 -31.00
N VAL A 7 4.24 7.46 -30.61
CA VAL A 7 3.89 8.62 -29.76
C VAL A 7 3.64 8.21 -28.32
N LEU A 8 3.17 6.97 -28.10
CA LEU A 8 2.95 6.39 -26.77
C LEU A 8 4.28 5.96 -26.13
N THR A 9 5.18 6.91 -25.91
CA THR A 9 6.48 6.65 -25.29
C THR A 9 6.41 6.73 -23.77
N PRO A 10 7.36 6.12 -23.04
CA PRO A 10 7.45 6.26 -21.59
C PRO A 10 7.51 7.71 -21.13
N ASP A 11 8.23 8.56 -21.87
CA ASP A 11 8.33 10.00 -21.57
C ASP A 11 6.98 10.70 -21.73
N ALA A 12 6.22 10.35 -22.76
CA ALA A 12 4.89 10.89 -22.99
C ALA A 12 3.90 10.45 -21.88
N LEU A 13 3.95 9.19 -21.46
CA LEU A 13 3.12 8.67 -20.37
C LEU A 13 3.50 9.29 -19.02
N THR A 14 4.80 9.45 -18.72
CA THR A 14 5.29 10.13 -17.54
C THR A 14 4.86 11.60 -17.53
N MET A 15 4.95 12.29 -18.66
CA MET A 15 4.50 13.65 -18.81
C MET A 15 3.00 13.79 -18.51
N MET A 16 2.17 12.89 -19.06
CA MET A 16 0.73 12.85 -18.76
C MET A 16 0.44 12.69 -17.26
N ASP A 17 1.18 11.81 -16.59
CA ASP A 17 1.04 11.60 -15.15
C ASP A 17 1.39 12.85 -14.34
N VAL A 18 2.48 13.52 -14.67
CA VAL A 18 2.90 14.75 -13.97
C VAL A 18 1.90 15.88 -14.23
N ILE A 19 1.41 16.07 -15.45
CA ILE A 19 0.39 17.10 -15.76
C ILE A 19 -0.89 16.83 -14.97
N ALA A 20 -1.37 15.59 -14.95
CA ALA A 20 -2.59 15.22 -14.23
C ALA A 20 -2.45 15.44 -12.71
N ARG A 21 -1.30 15.11 -12.12
CA ARG A 21 -1.03 15.26 -10.69
C ARG A 21 -0.86 16.72 -10.27
N THR A 22 -0.18 17.52 -11.09
CA THR A 22 0.06 18.96 -10.78
C THR A 22 -1.10 19.85 -11.16
N GLY A 23 -2.04 19.37 -11.99
CA GLY A 23 -3.18 20.14 -12.49
C GLY A 23 -2.81 21.32 -13.40
N SER A 24 -1.53 21.44 -13.82
CA SER A 24 -1.03 22.58 -14.58
C SER A 24 0.16 22.22 -15.48
N PHE A 25 0.07 22.57 -16.76
CA PHE A 25 1.18 22.42 -17.72
C PHE A 25 2.44 23.18 -17.29
N ALA A 26 2.27 24.38 -16.69
CA ALA A 26 3.42 25.17 -16.22
C ALA A 26 4.10 24.54 -14.99
N ALA A 27 3.33 23.98 -14.06
CA ALA A 27 3.86 23.27 -12.90
C ALA A 27 4.57 21.98 -13.32
N ALA A 28 3.93 21.20 -14.20
CA ALA A 28 4.52 19.97 -14.76
C ALA A 28 5.83 20.24 -15.52
N ALA A 29 5.88 21.32 -16.29
CA ALA A 29 7.08 21.70 -17.03
C ALA A 29 8.26 22.01 -16.09
N ARG A 30 8.01 22.75 -15.00
CA ARG A 30 9.02 23.00 -13.98
C ARG A 30 9.55 21.74 -13.33
N GLU A 31 8.66 20.81 -12.99
CA GLU A 31 9.03 19.54 -12.38
C GLU A 31 9.85 18.64 -13.32
N LEU A 32 9.51 18.65 -14.61
CA LEU A 32 10.18 17.85 -15.64
C LEU A 32 11.43 18.55 -16.22
N GLY A 33 11.76 19.75 -15.78
CA GLY A 33 12.88 20.54 -16.33
C GLY A 33 12.68 20.92 -17.81
N LYS A 34 11.42 21.08 -18.25
CA LYS A 34 11.04 21.40 -19.64
C LYS A 34 10.35 22.76 -19.72
N VAL A 35 10.17 23.26 -20.95
CA VAL A 35 9.37 24.47 -21.19
C VAL A 35 7.89 24.10 -21.40
N PRO A 36 6.91 24.91 -20.96
CA PRO A 36 5.48 24.59 -21.09
C PRO A 36 5.02 24.33 -22.52
N SER A 37 5.62 25.03 -23.50
CA SER A 37 5.29 24.85 -24.90
C SER A 37 5.65 23.44 -25.42
N SER A 38 6.72 22.82 -24.92
CA SER A 38 7.10 21.46 -25.30
C SER A 38 6.11 20.41 -24.78
N LEU A 39 5.58 20.60 -23.56
CA LEU A 39 4.55 19.70 -23.01
C LEU A 39 3.24 19.83 -23.82
N THR A 40 2.85 21.06 -24.14
CA THR A 40 1.66 21.31 -24.96
C THR A 40 1.79 20.68 -26.35
N TYR A 41 2.96 20.77 -26.94
CA TYR A 41 3.25 20.14 -28.24
C TYR A 41 3.17 18.61 -28.15
N SER A 42 3.81 18.01 -27.16
CA SER A 42 3.78 16.56 -26.95
C SER A 42 2.38 16.01 -26.68
N VAL A 43 1.56 16.72 -25.90
CA VAL A 43 0.15 16.36 -25.69
C VAL A 43 -0.64 16.42 -26.98
N ARG A 44 -0.45 17.46 -27.80
CA ARG A 44 -1.10 17.55 -29.13
C ARG A 44 -0.71 16.40 -30.03
N GLN A 45 0.57 16.02 -30.06
CA GLN A 45 1.02 14.85 -30.83
C GLN A 45 0.31 13.56 -30.40
N LEU A 46 0.09 13.37 -29.07
CA LEU A 46 -0.68 12.24 -28.55
C LEU A 46 -2.16 12.32 -28.99
N GLU A 47 -2.77 13.49 -28.85
CA GLU A 47 -4.16 13.74 -29.24
C GLU A 47 -4.36 13.49 -30.76
N ASP A 48 -3.46 14.01 -31.57
CA ASP A 48 -3.50 13.85 -33.05
C ASP A 48 -3.28 12.39 -33.46
N ALA A 49 -2.39 11.66 -32.79
CA ALA A 49 -2.12 10.26 -33.12
C ALA A 49 -3.22 9.29 -32.66
N LEU A 50 -3.94 9.64 -31.59
CA LEU A 50 -5.04 8.85 -31.06
C LEU A 50 -6.41 9.32 -31.56
N ASP A 51 -6.46 10.44 -32.27
CA ASP A 51 -7.69 11.11 -32.77
C ASP A 51 -8.70 11.39 -31.65
N VAL A 52 -8.21 11.78 -30.44
CA VAL A 52 -9.03 12.11 -29.29
C VAL A 52 -8.41 13.24 -28.47
N LEU A 53 -9.23 14.05 -27.80
CA LEU A 53 -8.75 15.02 -26.82
C LEU A 53 -8.48 14.32 -25.48
N LEU A 54 -7.31 14.57 -24.91
CA LEU A 54 -6.90 14.01 -23.61
C LEU A 54 -7.12 14.98 -22.47
N PHE A 55 -7.12 16.30 -22.75
CA PHE A 55 -7.39 17.35 -21.78
C PHE A 55 -8.55 18.24 -22.22
N ASP A 56 -9.37 18.67 -21.25
CA ASP A 56 -10.44 19.66 -21.51
C ASP A 56 -9.82 21.05 -21.70
N ARG A 57 -10.00 21.61 -22.90
CA ARG A 57 -9.49 22.95 -23.27
C ARG A 57 -10.32 24.10 -22.70
N ARG A 58 -11.49 23.83 -22.11
CA ARG A 58 -12.40 24.83 -21.55
C ARG A 58 -12.01 25.21 -20.12
N SER A 59 -11.25 24.37 -19.44
CA SER A 59 -10.82 24.60 -18.07
C SER A 59 -9.52 25.40 -18.03
N ARG A 60 -9.39 26.28 -17.03
CA ARG A 60 -8.12 26.94 -16.71
C ARG A 60 -7.09 25.99 -16.08
N GLN A 61 -7.57 24.87 -15.54
CA GLN A 61 -6.74 23.79 -15.00
C GLN A 61 -6.64 22.65 -16.02
N ALA A 62 -5.56 21.88 -15.96
CA ALA A 62 -5.36 20.72 -16.82
C ALA A 62 -6.26 19.57 -16.33
N GLN A 63 -7.52 19.57 -16.77
CA GLN A 63 -8.49 18.50 -16.48
C GLN A 63 -8.47 17.45 -17.58
N LEU A 64 -8.40 16.18 -17.19
CA LEU A 64 -8.46 15.06 -18.12
C LEU A 64 -9.88 14.86 -18.65
N THR A 65 -9.97 14.48 -19.92
CA THR A 65 -11.19 13.89 -20.49
C THR A 65 -11.34 12.43 -20.04
N ALA A 66 -12.43 11.76 -20.39
CA ALA A 66 -12.59 10.33 -20.17
C ALA A 66 -11.49 9.53 -20.89
N ALA A 67 -11.16 9.89 -22.15
CA ALA A 67 -10.05 9.27 -22.89
C ALA A 67 -8.68 9.56 -22.23
N GLY A 68 -8.46 10.78 -21.74
CA GLY A 68 -7.25 11.14 -21.01
C GLY A 68 -7.08 10.35 -19.70
N THR A 69 -8.20 10.13 -18.99
CA THR A 69 -8.20 9.31 -17.76
C THR A 69 -7.88 7.85 -18.07
N GLU A 70 -8.44 7.28 -19.12
CA GLU A 70 -8.14 5.92 -19.55
C GLU A 70 -6.67 5.77 -19.97
N LEU A 71 -6.17 6.69 -20.80
CA LEU A 71 -4.76 6.71 -21.20
C LEU A 71 -3.82 6.82 -19.98
N LEU A 72 -4.15 7.67 -19.02
CA LEU A 72 -3.36 7.82 -17.80
C LEU A 72 -3.31 6.51 -16.99
N ASN A 73 -4.46 5.86 -16.81
CA ASN A 73 -4.55 4.60 -16.07
C ASN A 73 -3.74 3.49 -16.75
N GLU A 74 -3.90 3.30 -18.06
CA GLU A 74 -3.14 2.30 -18.80
C GLU A 74 -1.66 2.68 -18.91
N GLY A 75 -1.34 3.96 -19.08
CA GLY A 75 0.01 4.47 -19.10
C GLY A 75 0.78 4.19 -17.81
N ARG A 76 0.15 4.38 -16.66
CA ARG A 76 0.73 4.03 -15.36
C ARG A 76 1.03 2.53 -15.25
N ARG A 77 0.16 1.67 -15.80
CA ARG A 77 0.39 0.22 -15.83
C ARG A 77 1.59 -0.15 -16.70
N LEU A 78 1.70 0.45 -17.87
CA LEU A 78 2.81 0.23 -18.77
C LEU A 78 4.14 0.68 -18.15
N LEU A 79 4.20 1.86 -17.55
CA LEU A 79 5.39 2.34 -16.85
C LEU A 79 5.80 1.40 -15.73
N ALA A 80 4.85 0.92 -14.90
CA ALA A 80 5.13 -0.06 -13.87
C ALA A 80 5.64 -1.39 -14.42
N GLN A 81 5.14 -1.84 -15.59
CA GLN A 81 5.65 -3.03 -16.26
C GLN A 81 7.09 -2.85 -16.78
N MET A 82 7.42 -1.68 -17.32
CA MET A 82 8.78 -1.37 -17.74
C MET A 82 9.77 -1.38 -16.56
N ASP A 83 9.40 -0.78 -15.44
CA ASP A 83 10.18 -0.84 -14.21
C ASP A 83 10.39 -2.30 -13.75
N ALA A 84 9.35 -3.13 -13.83
CA ALA A 84 9.45 -4.54 -13.48
C ALA A 84 10.42 -5.31 -14.41
N VAL A 85 10.47 -4.97 -15.71
CA VAL A 85 11.44 -5.54 -16.65
C VAL A 85 12.86 -5.11 -16.29
N ALA A 86 13.10 -3.82 -16.07
CA ALA A 86 14.40 -3.29 -15.65
C ALA A 86 14.90 -3.96 -14.36
N ASN A 87 14.03 -4.11 -13.37
CA ASN A 87 14.32 -4.81 -12.13
C ASN A 87 14.66 -6.31 -12.35
N ARG A 88 13.99 -6.99 -13.28
CA ARG A 88 14.32 -8.38 -13.63
C ARG A 88 15.71 -8.49 -14.25
N VAL A 89 16.03 -7.61 -15.19
CA VAL A 89 17.35 -7.61 -15.84
C VAL A 89 18.46 -7.37 -14.82
N LYS A 90 18.28 -6.36 -13.96
CA LYS A 90 19.26 -6.03 -12.91
C LYS A 90 19.39 -7.15 -11.86
N ARG A 91 18.30 -7.85 -11.51
CA ARG A 91 18.34 -9.03 -10.63
C ARG A 91 19.21 -10.15 -11.17
N VAL A 92 19.16 -10.38 -12.48
CA VAL A 92 20.02 -11.40 -13.13
C VAL A 92 21.50 -11.07 -12.92
N ALA A 93 21.85 -9.79 -12.93
CA ALA A 93 23.24 -9.33 -12.81
C ALA A 93 23.71 -9.22 -11.35
N THR A 94 22.88 -8.68 -10.44
CA THR A 94 23.29 -8.33 -9.07
C THR A 94 22.56 -9.12 -7.98
N GLY A 95 21.44 -9.75 -8.29
CA GLY A 95 20.55 -10.39 -7.31
C GLY A 95 19.69 -9.40 -6.49
N TRP A 96 19.93 -8.09 -6.57
CA TRP A 96 19.16 -7.06 -5.89
C TRP A 96 18.19 -6.36 -6.86
N GLU A 97 16.98 -6.09 -6.41
CA GLU A 97 16.04 -5.24 -7.14
C GLU A 97 16.49 -3.77 -7.11
N THR A 98 16.28 -3.05 -8.19
CA THR A 98 16.49 -1.59 -8.22
C THR A 98 15.46 -0.86 -7.37
N GLN A 99 14.25 -1.44 -7.23
CA GLN A 99 13.15 -0.92 -6.44
C GLN A 99 12.33 -2.07 -5.87
N LEU A 100 11.87 -1.90 -4.65
CA LEU A 100 10.88 -2.75 -4.00
C LEU A 100 9.73 -1.87 -3.52
N SER A 101 8.53 -2.10 -4.06
CA SER A 101 7.30 -1.38 -3.70
C SER A 101 6.47 -2.24 -2.76
N ILE A 102 6.11 -1.68 -1.60
CA ILE A 102 5.39 -2.38 -0.54
C ILE A 102 4.10 -1.61 -0.22
N ALA A 103 2.95 -2.28 -0.30
CA ALA A 103 1.72 -1.76 0.24
C ALA A 103 1.52 -2.27 1.68
N VAL A 104 1.09 -1.37 2.56
CA VAL A 104 0.82 -1.69 3.96
C VAL A 104 -0.61 -1.25 4.27
N ASP A 105 -1.42 -2.16 4.83
CA ASP A 105 -2.76 -1.80 5.29
C ASP A 105 -2.67 -0.84 6.49
N GLY A 106 -3.59 0.12 6.55
CA GLY A 106 -3.62 1.14 7.61
C GLY A 106 -3.81 0.60 9.04
N VAL A 107 -4.14 -0.68 9.20
CA VAL A 107 -4.24 -1.35 10.52
C VAL A 107 -2.92 -1.95 10.99
N ILE A 108 -1.87 -1.95 10.17
CA ILE A 108 -0.55 -2.48 10.51
C ILE A 108 0.29 -1.42 11.22
N SER A 109 1.09 -1.85 12.19
CA SER A 109 1.99 -0.99 12.95
C SER A 109 2.99 -0.25 12.06
N ARG A 110 2.83 1.07 11.96
CA ARG A 110 3.79 1.93 11.25
C ARG A 110 5.15 1.95 11.92
N LEU A 111 5.20 1.89 13.25
CA LEU A 111 6.45 1.86 14.00
C LEU A 111 7.30 0.67 13.59
N THR A 112 6.71 -0.53 13.62
CA THR A 112 7.42 -1.76 13.22
C THR A 112 7.81 -1.76 11.74
N VAL A 113 6.96 -1.20 10.85
CA VAL A 113 7.30 -1.06 9.43
C VAL A 113 8.51 -0.14 9.24
N PHE A 114 8.60 0.98 9.97
CA PHE A 114 9.77 1.87 9.88
C PHE A 114 11.03 1.23 10.47
N GLU A 115 10.94 0.48 11.57
CA GLU A 115 12.06 -0.29 12.11
C GLU A 115 12.59 -1.34 11.12
N LEU A 116 11.69 -1.97 10.37
CA LEU A 116 12.08 -2.88 9.29
C LEU A 116 12.78 -2.12 8.15
N CYS A 117 12.31 -0.93 7.79
CA CYS A 117 12.99 -0.08 6.80
C CYS A 117 14.38 0.36 7.29
N GLU A 118 14.51 0.79 8.53
CA GLU A 118 15.80 1.14 9.16
C GLU A 118 16.77 -0.04 9.13
N SER A 119 16.29 -1.23 9.53
CA SER A 119 17.05 -2.46 9.49
C SER A 119 17.48 -2.83 8.06
N PHE A 120 16.59 -2.65 7.08
CA PHE A 120 16.90 -2.86 5.66
C PHE A 120 17.98 -1.90 5.16
N PHE A 121 17.88 -0.61 5.51
CA PHE A 121 18.90 0.37 5.15
C PHE A 121 20.23 0.14 5.87
N ALA A 122 20.21 -0.39 7.10
CA ALA A 122 21.41 -0.72 7.86
C ALA A 122 22.21 -1.91 7.26
N LEU A 123 21.57 -2.77 6.42
CA LEU A 123 22.31 -3.84 5.70
C LEU A 123 23.46 -3.28 4.85
N CYS A 124 23.36 -2.04 4.44
CA CYS A 124 24.36 -1.36 3.63
C CYS A 124 25.63 -0.99 4.39
N VAL A 125 25.51 -0.76 5.70
CA VAL A 125 26.61 -0.35 6.57
C VAL A 125 27.35 -1.57 7.11
N SER A 126 26.66 -2.68 7.31
CA SER A 126 27.21 -3.89 7.96
C SER A 126 27.99 -4.80 7.01
N SER A 127 27.90 -4.62 5.69
CA SER A 127 28.65 -5.42 4.70
C SER A 127 30.17 -5.22 4.80
N GLN A 128 30.63 -4.22 5.55
CA GLN A 128 32.06 -4.00 5.82
C GLN A 128 32.60 -4.82 7.00
N VAL A 129 31.75 -5.53 7.78
CA VAL A 129 32.21 -6.12 9.07
C VAL A 129 31.85 -7.61 9.26
N ALA A 130 30.95 -8.21 8.52
CA ALA A 130 30.51 -9.59 8.78
C ALA A 130 30.75 -10.56 7.61
N ARG A 131 31.65 -11.51 7.79
CA ARG A 131 31.79 -12.72 6.94
C ARG A 131 30.49 -13.55 7.03
N PRO A 132 29.86 -13.92 5.89
CA PRO A 132 28.68 -14.78 5.93
C PRO A 132 29.07 -16.21 6.34
N ARG A 133 28.27 -16.82 7.23
CA ARG A 133 28.34 -18.27 7.48
C ARG A 133 27.98 -19.02 6.19
N ALA A 134 28.78 -20.05 5.95
CA ALA A 134 28.76 -20.91 4.78
C ALA A 134 27.43 -21.62 4.60
N ASP A 135 26.60 -21.15 3.66
CA ASP A 135 25.60 -21.92 2.90
C ASP A 135 24.89 -21.10 1.82
N ALA A 136 25.37 -19.87 1.53
CA ALA A 136 24.94 -19.11 0.36
C ALA A 136 26.16 -18.63 -0.38
N VAL A 137 26.49 -19.31 -1.49
CA VAL A 137 27.57 -18.91 -2.39
C VAL A 137 27.14 -17.63 -3.11
N ILE A 138 27.32 -16.50 -2.43
CA ILE A 138 27.31 -15.16 -3.05
C ILE A 138 28.78 -14.84 -3.34
N LYS A 139 29.14 -14.65 -4.62
CA LYS A 139 30.51 -14.32 -4.98
C LYS A 139 30.89 -12.98 -4.36
N GLN A 140 32.06 -12.93 -3.70
CA GLN A 140 32.59 -11.79 -2.95
C GLN A 140 32.63 -10.48 -3.77
N SER A 141 32.84 -10.56 -5.09
CA SER A 141 32.80 -9.43 -6.01
C SER A 141 31.45 -8.72 -6.12
N GLN A 142 30.33 -9.40 -5.86
CA GLN A 142 29.00 -8.81 -5.90
C GLN A 142 28.65 -7.99 -4.65
N ILE A 143 29.33 -8.28 -3.54
CA ILE A 143 29.19 -7.54 -2.28
C ILE A 143 30.07 -6.27 -2.31
N GLU A 144 31.24 -6.34 -2.92
CA GLU A 144 32.18 -5.22 -3.04
C GLU A 144 31.67 -4.14 -3.99
N ASP A 145 31.01 -4.52 -5.10
CA ASP A 145 30.35 -3.57 -6.02
C ASP A 145 29.14 -2.86 -5.36
N ALA A 146 28.39 -3.53 -4.51
CA ALA A 146 27.28 -2.92 -3.76
C ALA A 146 27.78 -1.98 -2.64
N ALA A 147 28.90 -2.33 -1.99
CA ALA A 147 29.52 -1.53 -0.93
C ALA A 147 30.14 -0.21 -1.46
N SER A 148 30.67 -0.22 -2.69
CA SER A 148 31.26 0.99 -3.31
C SER A 148 30.21 2.06 -3.67
N HIS A 149 28.91 1.74 -3.68
CA HIS A 149 27.81 2.65 -3.99
C HIS A 149 26.88 2.96 -2.79
N GLY A 150 27.32 2.67 -1.56
CA GLY A 150 26.64 3.15 -0.33
C GLY A 150 25.27 2.55 -0.08
N GLY A 151 25.01 1.25 -0.42
CA GLY A 151 23.75 0.63 -0.11
C GLY A 151 23.42 -0.62 -0.93
N THR A 152 22.32 -1.33 -0.58
CA THR A 152 21.78 -2.43 -1.40
C THR A 152 21.43 -1.95 -2.83
N GLY A 153 21.44 -0.63 -3.08
CA GLY A 153 21.02 0.00 -4.32
C GLY A 153 19.50 -0.14 -4.58
N THR A 154 18.77 -0.79 -3.68
CA THR A 154 17.32 -0.97 -3.79
C THR A 154 16.57 0.22 -3.20
N ARG A 155 15.77 0.88 -4.02
CA ARG A 155 14.85 1.94 -3.56
C ARG A 155 13.61 1.31 -2.95
N LEU A 156 13.33 1.58 -1.67
CA LEU A 156 12.06 1.21 -1.05
C LEU A 156 10.98 2.25 -1.37
N ARG A 157 9.79 1.77 -1.73
CA ARG A 157 8.58 2.60 -1.86
C ARG A 157 7.48 2.01 -0.99
N LEU A 158 7.02 2.78 0.01
CA LEU A 158 5.89 2.40 0.85
C LEU A 158 4.63 3.10 0.36
N ARG A 159 3.52 2.38 0.36
CA ARG A 159 2.18 2.89 0.11
C ARG A 159 1.26 2.42 1.22
N THR A 160 0.32 3.26 1.62
CA THR A 160 -0.77 2.85 2.49
C THR A 160 -1.97 2.52 1.61
N GLU A 161 -2.53 1.35 1.81
CA GLU A 161 -3.76 0.89 1.17
C GLU A 161 -4.76 0.47 2.25
N VAL A 162 -6.01 0.30 1.86
CA VAL A 162 -7.10 -0.05 2.78
C VAL A 162 -7.91 -1.19 2.20
N LEU A 163 -8.15 -2.22 3.00
CA LEU A 163 -9.02 -3.35 2.69
C LEU A 163 -8.66 -4.02 1.33
N THR A 164 -9.60 -3.97 0.37
CA THR A 164 -9.44 -4.57 -0.98
C THR A 164 -8.33 -3.90 -1.79
N GLY A 165 -8.03 -2.63 -1.52
CA GLY A 165 -6.97 -1.90 -2.20
C GLY A 165 -5.59 -2.52 -2.04
N THR A 166 -5.30 -3.22 -0.93
CA THR A 166 -4.06 -3.98 -0.75
C THR A 166 -3.92 -5.09 -1.79
N TRP A 167 -5.00 -5.83 -2.05
CA TRP A 167 -5.04 -6.87 -3.08
C TRP A 167 -4.96 -6.29 -4.48
N GLU A 168 -5.67 -5.19 -4.73
CA GLU A 168 -5.67 -4.52 -6.03
C GLU A 168 -4.27 -4.02 -6.40
N ALA A 169 -3.57 -3.37 -5.48
CA ALA A 169 -2.23 -2.88 -5.70
C ALA A 169 -1.25 -4.02 -6.06
N LEU A 170 -1.38 -5.19 -5.42
CA LEU A 170 -0.55 -6.35 -5.72
C LEU A 170 -0.93 -7.00 -7.06
N ALA A 171 -2.22 -7.24 -7.30
CA ALA A 171 -2.73 -7.88 -8.50
C ALA A 171 -2.44 -7.06 -9.77
N SER A 172 -2.54 -5.73 -9.68
CA SER A 172 -2.22 -4.81 -10.78
C SER A 172 -0.72 -4.61 -11.01
N GLY A 173 0.14 -5.14 -10.14
CA GLY A 173 1.59 -4.98 -10.23
C GLY A 173 2.13 -3.62 -9.79
N GLN A 174 1.33 -2.83 -9.11
CA GLN A 174 1.76 -1.55 -8.55
C GLN A 174 2.71 -1.74 -7.37
N VAL A 175 2.63 -2.90 -6.69
CA VAL A 175 3.53 -3.28 -5.61
C VAL A 175 4.02 -4.72 -5.76
N ASP A 176 5.13 -5.02 -5.14
CA ASP A 176 5.79 -6.33 -5.15
C ASP A 176 5.40 -7.17 -3.93
N LEU A 177 5.12 -6.52 -2.82
CA LEU A 177 4.77 -7.07 -1.52
C LEU A 177 3.62 -6.27 -0.91
N THR A 178 2.72 -6.94 -0.22
CA THR A 178 1.68 -6.29 0.60
C THR A 178 1.61 -6.93 1.98
N ILE A 179 1.39 -6.08 3.01
CA ILE A 179 1.32 -6.47 4.43
C ILE A 179 -0.03 -6.01 4.98
N GLY A 180 -0.79 -6.95 5.55
CA GLY A 180 -2.11 -6.69 6.12
C GLY A 180 -3.27 -7.04 5.19
N VAL A 181 -3.07 -7.93 4.19
CA VAL A 181 -4.16 -8.39 3.33
C VAL A 181 -5.15 -9.26 4.11
N GLY A 182 -6.44 -9.10 3.86
CA GLY A 182 -7.46 -10.01 4.36
C GLY A 182 -7.31 -11.41 3.74
N MET A 183 -7.36 -12.45 4.57
CA MET A 183 -7.17 -13.85 4.17
C MET A 183 -8.42 -14.52 3.59
N ASP A 184 -9.57 -13.85 3.60
CA ASP A 184 -10.86 -14.41 3.19
C ASP A 184 -11.08 -14.42 1.67
N ARG A 185 -10.07 -14.00 0.89
CA ARG A 185 -10.14 -14.02 -0.57
C ARG A 185 -9.42 -15.22 -1.16
N PRO A 186 -9.92 -15.76 -2.30
CA PRO A 186 -9.24 -16.83 -3.01
C PRO A 186 -7.86 -16.37 -3.50
N SER A 187 -6.92 -17.30 -3.51
CA SER A 187 -5.57 -17.08 -4.05
C SER A 187 -5.65 -16.67 -5.52
N LEU A 188 -4.93 -15.62 -5.87
CA LEU A 188 -4.78 -15.17 -7.26
C LEU A 188 -3.57 -15.86 -7.90
N ALA A 189 -3.69 -16.17 -9.20
CA ALA A 189 -2.58 -16.78 -9.94
C ALA A 189 -1.33 -15.86 -9.90
N GLY A 190 -0.16 -16.45 -9.66
CA GLY A 190 1.10 -15.71 -9.56
C GLY A 190 1.29 -14.94 -8.25
N ILE A 191 0.41 -15.10 -7.26
CA ILE A 191 0.53 -14.49 -5.94
C ILE A 191 0.65 -15.58 -4.89
N GLN A 192 1.63 -15.43 -4.00
CA GLN A 192 1.76 -16.23 -2.78
C GLN A 192 1.31 -15.43 -1.57
N VAL A 193 0.66 -16.12 -0.63
CA VAL A 193 0.12 -15.53 0.59
C VAL A 193 0.58 -16.36 1.78
N LYS A 194 0.95 -15.67 2.86
CA LYS A 194 1.20 -16.30 4.17
C LYS A 194 0.44 -15.55 5.25
N GLU A 195 0.10 -16.26 6.29
CA GLU A 195 -0.59 -15.68 7.45
C GLU A 195 0.33 -14.78 8.26
N LEU A 196 -0.13 -13.56 8.53
CA LEU A 196 0.49 -12.61 9.44
C LEU A 196 -0.01 -12.86 10.87
N GLY A 197 -1.32 -13.06 11.03
CA GLY A 197 -1.99 -13.35 12.29
C GLY A 197 -3.40 -12.76 12.36
N HIS A 198 -3.89 -12.59 13.58
CA HIS A 198 -5.25 -12.19 13.87
C HIS A 198 -5.30 -10.81 14.51
N MET A 199 -6.25 -9.97 14.06
CA MET A 199 -6.47 -8.62 14.55
C MET A 199 -7.87 -8.53 15.16
N PRO A 200 -7.99 -8.42 16.51
CA PRO A 200 -9.28 -8.22 17.17
C PRO A 200 -9.79 -6.80 16.94
N PHE A 201 -11.09 -6.69 16.65
CA PHE A 201 -11.78 -5.40 16.54
C PHE A 201 -12.72 -5.22 17.71
N VAL A 202 -12.78 -4.00 18.23
CA VAL A 202 -13.67 -3.59 19.32
C VAL A 202 -14.51 -2.39 18.90
N LEU A 203 -15.76 -2.34 19.35
CA LEU A 203 -16.59 -1.16 19.21
C LEU A 203 -16.17 -0.13 20.26
N VAL A 204 -15.89 1.10 19.81
CA VAL A 204 -15.54 2.21 20.70
C VAL A 204 -16.37 3.44 20.43
N VAL A 205 -16.53 4.24 21.48
CA VAL A 205 -17.19 5.55 21.47
C VAL A 205 -16.45 6.52 22.38
N ALA A 206 -16.66 7.82 22.19
CA ALA A 206 -16.21 8.82 23.16
C ALA A 206 -16.96 8.68 24.49
N PRO A 207 -16.40 9.10 25.66
CA PRO A 207 -17.05 8.96 26.97
C PRO A 207 -18.39 9.69 27.09
N HIS A 208 -18.57 10.76 26.35
CA HIS A 208 -19.81 11.56 26.33
C HIS A 208 -20.79 11.19 25.20
N HIS A 209 -20.49 10.14 24.43
CA HIS A 209 -21.41 9.60 23.43
C HIS A 209 -22.58 8.87 24.13
N PRO A 210 -23.85 8.98 23.65
CA PRO A 210 -25.00 8.32 24.29
C PRO A 210 -24.80 6.83 24.57
N LEU A 211 -24.16 6.09 23.67
CA LEU A 211 -23.86 4.67 23.85
C LEU A 211 -22.90 4.40 25.02
N ALA A 212 -22.13 5.37 25.48
CA ALA A 212 -21.18 5.16 26.59
C ALA A 212 -21.89 4.85 27.92
N ALA A 213 -23.07 5.44 28.14
CA ALA A 213 -23.85 5.25 29.35
C ALA A 213 -24.58 3.89 29.42
N ILE A 214 -24.76 3.21 28.29
CA ILE A 214 -25.47 1.92 28.23
C ILE A 214 -24.56 0.85 28.83
N THR A 215 -24.99 0.14 29.85
CA THR A 215 -24.20 -0.91 30.53
C THR A 215 -24.35 -2.29 29.87
N GLN A 216 -25.49 -2.54 29.22
CA GLN A 216 -25.77 -3.81 28.55
C GLN A 216 -24.98 -3.93 27.22
N GLN A 217 -24.95 -5.16 26.70
CA GLN A 217 -24.45 -5.38 25.34
C GLN A 217 -25.37 -4.70 24.33
N LEU A 218 -24.75 -3.94 23.40
CA LEU A 218 -25.47 -3.22 22.36
C LEU A 218 -25.95 -4.18 21.27
N ASP A 219 -27.21 -4.08 20.93
CA ASP A 219 -27.78 -4.77 19.77
C ASP A 219 -27.67 -3.92 18.49
N ASP A 220 -28.01 -4.51 17.36
CA ASP A 220 -27.97 -3.85 16.06
C ASP A 220 -29.01 -2.72 15.95
N ALA A 221 -30.16 -2.82 16.66
CA ALA A 221 -31.19 -1.79 16.65
C ALA A 221 -30.73 -0.53 17.35
N GLU A 222 -29.98 -0.66 18.46
CA GLU A 222 -29.38 0.48 19.14
C GLU A 222 -28.26 1.11 18.31
N LEU A 223 -27.40 0.29 17.67
CA LEU A 223 -26.33 0.79 16.80
C LEU A 223 -26.87 1.58 15.59
N LEU A 224 -28.01 1.17 15.01
CA LEU A 224 -28.65 1.85 13.88
C LEU A 224 -29.10 3.29 14.20
N ARG A 225 -29.33 3.62 15.47
CA ARG A 225 -29.71 4.98 15.88
C ARG A 225 -28.55 5.96 15.88
N HIS A 226 -27.33 5.46 15.72
CA HIS A 226 -26.10 6.24 15.83
C HIS A 226 -25.28 6.18 14.56
N ARG A 227 -24.63 7.29 14.24
CA ARG A 227 -23.73 7.38 13.09
C ARG A 227 -22.56 6.44 13.27
N ALA A 228 -22.30 5.60 12.24
CA ALA A 228 -21.09 4.82 12.15
C ALA A 228 -19.97 5.64 11.52
N ILE A 229 -18.74 5.52 12.03
CA ILE A 229 -17.55 6.01 11.34
C ILE A 229 -16.94 4.83 10.58
N ALA A 230 -16.87 4.95 9.25
CA ALA A 230 -16.31 3.94 8.35
C ALA A 230 -14.99 4.40 7.73
N VAL A 231 -14.15 3.44 7.33
CA VAL A 231 -12.98 3.72 6.50
C VAL A 231 -13.30 3.32 5.06
N ALA A 232 -13.02 4.21 4.11
CA ALA A 232 -13.17 3.93 2.70
C ALA A 232 -12.18 2.84 2.24
N ASP A 233 -12.67 1.87 1.48
CA ASP A 233 -11.79 0.95 0.75
C ASP A 233 -11.04 1.72 -0.34
N SER A 234 -9.74 1.49 -0.48
CA SER A 234 -8.92 2.16 -1.49
C SER A 234 -8.99 1.50 -2.88
N ALA A 235 -9.72 0.39 -3.01
CA ALA A 235 -9.92 -0.28 -4.29
C ALA A 235 -10.70 0.60 -5.29
N GLN A 236 -10.23 0.64 -6.53
CA GLN A 236 -10.87 1.38 -7.61
C GLN A 236 -11.48 0.48 -8.69
N ARG A 237 -10.96 -0.73 -8.85
CA ARG A 237 -11.35 -1.70 -9.89
C ARG A 237 -11.95 -2.97 -9.33
N LEU A 238 -11.45 -3.42 -8.18
CA LEU A 238 -12.06 -4.51 -7.45
C LEU A 238 -13.28 -3.99 -6.69
N ALA A 239 -14.28 -4.85 -6.49
CA ALA A 239 -15.45 -4.48 -5.70
C ALA A 239 -15.02 -4.02 -4.30
N PRO A 240 -15.32 -2.77 -3.92
CA PRO A 240 -14.95 -2.25 -2.62
C PRO A 240 -15.68 -3.00 -1.52
N MET A 241 -15.02 -3.14 -0.37
CA MET A 241 -15.56 -3.81 0.79
C MET A 241 -15.94 -2.78 1.85
N THR A 242 -17.10 -2.98 2.46
CA THR A 242 -17.47 -2.29 3.70
C THR A 242 -17.51 -3.30 4.83
N VAL A 243 -16.93 -2.96 5.97
CA VAL A 243 -16.88 -3.85 7.13
C VAL A 243 -17.57 -3.22 8.33
N ASN A 244 -18.31 -4.05 9.08
CA ASN A 244 -18.95 -3.67 10.33
C ASN A 244 -19.99 -2.53 10.23
N LEU A 245 -20.62 -2.33 9.07
CA LEU A 245 -21.75 -1.43 8.88
C LEU A 245 -23.07 -2.21 8.89
N LEU A 246 -24.13 -1.52 9.29
CA LEU A 246 -25.49 -2.05 9.24
C LEU A 246 -26.25 -1.40 8.07
N PRO A 247 -27.10 -2.18 7.36
CA PRO A 247 -27.95 -1.60 6.33
C PRO A 247 -28.84 -0.48 6.88
N GLY A 248 -28.82 0.67 6.22
CA GLY A 248 -29.63 1.85 6.62
C GLY A 248 -29.01 2.70 7.74
N GLN A 249 -27.82 2.38 8.24
CA GLN A 249 -27.14 3.20 9.24
C GLN A 249 -26.63 4.52 8.62
N ASP A 250 -26.71 5.62 9.37
CA ASP A 250 -26.03 6.86 8.99
C ASP A 250 -24.51 6.64 9.09
N VAL A 251 -23.76 7.02 8.04
CA VAL A 251 -22.33 6.71 7.92
C VAL A 251 -21.53 7.96 7.59
N PHE A 252 -20.51 8.24 8.40
CA PHE A 252 -19.45 9.18 8.07
C PHE A 252 -18.21 8.39 7.63
N THR A 253 -17.82 8.54 6.36
CA THR A 253 -16.70 7.81 5.76
C THR A 253 -15.45 8.67 5.75
N VAL A 254 -14.34 8.11 6.23
CA VAL A 254 -13.01 8.72 6.25
C VAL A 254 -12.02 7.85 5.48
N THR A 255 -10.85 8.40 5.14
CA THR A 255 -9.88 7.73 4.26
C THR A 255 -8.85 6.86 4.99
N SER A 256 -8.81 6.89 6.32
CA SER A 256 -7.83 6.10 7.08
C SER A 256 -8.33 5.72 8.47
N MET A 257 -7.73 4.68 9.05
CA MET A 257 -8.04 4.25 10.42
C MET A 257 -7.67 5.32 11.46
N GLN A 258 -6.62 6.10 11.22
CA GLN A 258 -6.22 7.21 12.10
C GLN A 258 -7.28 8.31 12.12
N LEU A 259 -7.79 8.71 10.97
CA LEU A 259 -8.89 9.68 10.89
C LEU A 259 -10.17 9.14 11.54
N LYS A 260 -10.43 7.84 11.41
CA LYS A 260 -11.55 7.19 12.09
C LYS A 260 -11.41 7.30 13.62
N ILE A 261 -10.24 6.97 14.16
CA ILE A 261 -9.97 7.08 15.60
C ILE A 261 -10.11 8.53 16.06
N GLU A 262 -9.58 9.49 15.31
CA GLU A 262 -9.73 10.91 15.62
C GLU A 262 -11.19 11.36 15.65
N ALA A 263 -11.99 10.94 14.65
CA ALA A 263 -13.43 11.23 14.60
C ALA A 263 -14.19 10.62 15.80
N LEU A 264 -13.81 9.39 16.21
CA LEU A 264 -14.39 8.72 17.38
C LEU A 264 -14.06 9.47 18.68
N VAL A 265 -12.81 9.91 18.86
CA VAL A 265 -12.40 10.72 20.02
C VAL A 265 -13.16 12.03 20.08
N ARG A 266 -13.49 12.64 18.94
CA ARG A 266 -14.29 13.87 18.82
C ARG A 266 -15.81 13.63 18.96
N CYS A 267 -16.24 12.41 19.29
CA CYS A 267 -17.66 12.06 19.45
C CYS A 267 -18.50 12.24 18.16
N MET A 268 -17.91 12.04 16.99
CA MET A 268 -18.65 12.20 15.72
C MET A 268 -19.50 10.96 15.38
N GLY A 269 -19.41 9.88 16.18
CA GLY A 269 -20.17 8.65 16.01
C GLY A 269 -19.56 7.49 16.79
N CYS A 270 -19.93 6.26 16.41
CA CYS A 270 -19.41 5.00 16.95
C CYS A 270 -18.68 4.20 15.85
N GLY A 271 -17.84 3.23 16.23
CA GLY A 271 -17.19 2.42 15.21
C GLY A 271 -16.30 1.32 15.74
N PHE A 272 -16.15 0.29 14.91
CA PHE A 272 -15.22 -0.81 15.18
C PHE A 272 -13.82 -0.43 14.72
N VAL A 273 -12.85 -0.65 15.60
CA VAL A 273 -11.42 -0.35 15.36
C VAL A 273 -10.56 -1.49 15.87
N PRO A 274 -9.35 -1.70 15.32
CA PRO A 274 -8.40 -2.64 15.89
C PRO A 274 -8.11 -2.30 17.36
N GLU A 275 -8.28 -3.27 18.24
CA GLU A 275 -8.06 -3.08 19.68
C GLU A 275 -6.67 -2.51 20.00
N PRO A 276 -5.56 -3.03 19.40
CA PRO A 276 -4.22 -2.52 19.68
C PRO A 276 -4.04 -1.02 19.35
N MET A 277 -4.77 -0.50 18.37
CA MET A 277 -4.66 0.91 17.95
C MET A 277 -5.31 1.88 18.94
N VAL A 278 -6.21 1.41 19.79
CA VAL A 278 -6.97 2.27 20.71
C VAL A 278 -6.65 2.06 22.17
N ARG A 279 -5.77 1.14 22.54
CA ARG A 279 -5.37 0.86 23.93
C ARG A 279 -5.01 2.10 24.72
N GLU A 280 -4.19 2.99 24.15
CA GLU A 280 -3.81 4.24 24.80
C GLU A 280 -4.97 5.24 24.92
N HIS A 281 -5.85 5.29 23.92
CA HIS A 281 -7.04 6.15 24.01
C HIS A 281 -8.00 5.66 25.08
N VAL A 282 -8.14 4.35 25.25
CA VAL A 282 -8.95 3.73 26.30
C VAL A 282 -8.31 3.94 27.67
N ALA A 283 -7.02 3.67 27.80
CA ALA A 283 -6.28 3.87 29.06
C ALA A 283 -6.30 5.35 29.51
N ALA A 284 -6.28 6.28 28.57
CA ALA A 284 -6.38 7.73 28.84
C ALA A 284 -7.83 8.23 29.01
N GLY A 285 -8.83 7.35 29.01
CA GLY A 285 -10.23 7.71 29.13
C GLY A 285 -10.82 8.52 27.97
N ARG A 286 -10.13 8.54 26.81
CA ARG A 286 -10.61 9.26 25.60
C ARG A 286 -11.60 8.46 24.79
N LEU A 287 -11.58 7.13 24.92
CA LEU A 287 -12.51 6.20 24.30
C LEU A 287 -12.97 5.16 25.31
N VAL A 288 -14.18 4.64 25.11
CA VAL A 288 -14.78 3.57 25.89
C VAL A 288 -15.10 2.40 24.97
N ILE A 289 -14.65 1.20 25.34
CA ILE A 289 -15.02 -0.04 24.63
C ILE A 289 -16.42 -0.43 25.04
N LYS A 290 -17.26 -0.75 24.06
CA LYS A 290 -18.64 -1.21 24.28
C LYS A 290 -18.80 -2.65 23.83
N PRO A 291 -19.36 -3.53 24.68
CA PRO A 291 -19.71 -4.88 24.28
C PRO A 291 -20.91 -4.84 23.32
N VAL A 292 -20.87 -5.70 22.31
CA VAL A 292 -21.96 -5.85 21.32
C VAL A 292 -22.47 -7.29 21.32
N GLN A 293 -23.75 -7.48 20.97
CA GLN A 293 -24.36 -8.83 20.89
C GLN A 293 -23.90 -9.60 19.64
N ARG A 294 -23.63 -8.86 18.55
CA ARG A 294 -23.13 -9.47 17.32
C ARG A 294 -21.71 -10.01 17.52
N ALA A 295 -21.38 -11.08 16.79
CA ALA A 295 -20.02 -11.60 16.81
C ALA A 295 -19.02 -10.53 16.38
N THR A 296 -18.06 -10.22 17.25
CA THR A 296 -16.96 -9.30 16.92
C THR A 296 -16.04 -10.01 15.93
N ALA A 297 -15.87 -9.41 14.76
CA ALA A 297 -15.00 -9.97 13.75
C ALA A 297 -13.54 -9.91 14.21
N VAL A 298 -12.87 -11.05 14.20
CA VAL A 298 -11.42 -11.14 14.28
C VAL A 298 -10.91 -11.22 12.85
N ALA A 299 -10.27 -10.15 12.37
CA ALA A 299 -9.74 -10.16 11.03
C ALA A 299 -8.51 -11.07 10.95
N ARG A 300 -8.53 -12.02 10.00
CA ARG A 300 -7.36 -12.81 9.65
C ARG A 300 -6.55 -12.04 8.63
N LEU A 301 -5.35 -11.64 8.98
CA LEU A 301 -4.46 -10.85 8.13
C LEU A 301 -3.29 -11.70 7.63
N GLY A 302 -2.87 -11.40 6.41
CA GLY A 302 -1.74 -12.03 5.76
C GLY A 302 -0.76 -11.01 5.17
N TYR A 303 0.33 -11.52 4.64
CA TYR A 303 1.20 -10.81 3.72
C TYR A 303 1.29 -11.60 2.42
N ALA A 304 1.35 -10.88 1.30
CA ALA A 304 1.31 -11.49 -0.01
C ALA A 304 2.32 -10.84 -0.95
N TRP A 305 2.87 -11.64 -1.88
CA TRP A 305 3.85 -11.16 -2.84
C TRP A 305 3.68 -11.81 -4.20
N ARG A 306 4.17 -11.12 -5.23
CA ARG A 306 4.15 -11.65 -6.59
C ARG A 306 5.31 -12.61 -6.82
N VAL A 307 4.98 -13.75 -7.43
CA VAL A 307 5.99 -14.69 -7.93
C VAL A 307 6.34 -14.28 -9.37
N PRO A 308 7.63 -14.18 -9.72
CA PRO A 308 8.00 -13.86 -11.11
C PRO A 308 7.43 -14.87 -12.11
N ASP A 309 6.91 -14.36 -13.24
CA ASP A 309 6.48 -15.20 -14.35
C ASP A 309 7.65 -16.08 -14.83
N GLY A 310 7.39 -17.35 -15.05
CA GLY A 310 8.40 -18.38 -15.37
C GLY A 310 8.30 -19.61 -14.49
N SER A 311 7.35 -19.60 -13.55
CA SER A 311 7.03 -20.74 -12.66
C SER A 311 5.93 -21.62 -13.25
N ALA A 312 5.88 -21.79 -14.58
CA ALA A 312 4.99 -22.80 -15.15
C ALA A 312 5.34 -24.18 -14.53
N PRO A 313 4.35 -24.98 -14.12
CA PRO A 313 4.59 -26.34 -13.64
C PRO A 313 5.32 -27.11 -14.73
N GLY A 314 6.61 -27.41 -14.56
CA GLY A 314 7.43 -28.14 -15.53
C GLY A 314 8.78 -27.51 -15.87
N ALA A 315 9.00 -26.21 -15.62
CA ALA A 315 10.33 -25.62 -15.74
C ALA A 315 11.12 -25.88 -14.44
N GLY A 316 12.05 -26.80 -14.44
CA GLY A 316 12.80 -27.30 -13.29
C GLY A 316 13.71 -26.29 -12.55
N ARG A 317 13.42 -25.00 -12.63
CA ARG A 317 14.13 -23.94 -11.92
C ARG A 317 13.14 -23.18 -11.04
N LYS A 318 13.31 -23.27 -9.70
CA LYS A 318 12.52 -22.45 -8.76
C LYS A 318 12.67 -20.98 -9.12
N PRO A 319 11.57 -20.18 -9.14
CA PRO A 319 11.64 -18.76 -9.41
C PRO A 319 12.54 -18.10 -8.37
N GLN A 320 13.57 -17.42 -8.81
CA GLN A 320 14.53 -16.79 -7.93
C GLN A 320 14.00 -15.40 -7.57
N LEU A 321 13.46 -15.24 -6.33
CA LEU A 321 13.10 -13.95 -5.78
C LEU A 321 14.36 -13.10 -5.62
N GLY A 322 14.25 -11.80 -5.81
CA GLY A 322 15.34 -10.89 -5.54
C GLY A 322 15.70 -10.79 -4.06
N LEU A 323 16.89 -10.32 -3.77
CA LEU A 323 17.45 -10.31 -2.41
C LEU A 323 16.68 -9.39 -1.46
N ALA A 324 16.18 -8.23 -1.95
CA ALA A 324 15.39 -7.33 -1.13
C ALA A 324 14.07 -7.98 -0.70
N LEU A 325 13.29 -8.53 -1.66
CA LEU A 325 12.05 -9.22 -1.32
C LEU A 325 12.30 -10.42 -0.39
N ARG A 326 13.35 -11.21 -0.64
CA ARG A 326 13.71 -12.33 0.23
C ARG A 326 14.01 -11.89 1.67
N TRP A 327 14.72 -10.78 1.84
CA TRP A 327 14.99 -10.22 3.16
C TRP A 327 13.70 -9.83 3.88
N TRP A 328 12.80 -9.10 3.19
CA TRP A 328 11.51 -8.72 3.77
C TRP A 328 10.67 -9.94 4.17
N LEU A 329 10.61 -10.95 3.30
CA LEU A 329 9.89 -12.19 3.62
C LEU A 329 10.49 -12.93 4.83
N ALA A 330 11.82 -12.94 4.96
CA ALA A 330 12.49 -13.53 6.13
C ALA A 330 12.14 -12.78 7.43
N GLN A 331 12.02 -11.43 7.38
CA GLN A 331 11.55 -10.67 8.55
C GLN A 331 10.09 -10.99 8.88
N LEU A 332 9.22 -11.08 7.89
CA LEU A 332 7.81 -11.40 8.06
C LEU A 332 7.57 -12.86 8.50
N ASP A 333 8.49 -13.77 8.24
CA ASP A 333 8.44 -15.15 8.75
C ASP A 333 8.74 -15.23 10.26
N SER A 334 9.35 -14.20 10.87
CA SER A 334 9.60 -14.12 12.31
C SER A 334 8.30 -13.91 13.09
N ALA A 335 8.02 -14.77 14.07
CA ALA A 335 6.85 -14.64 14.93
C ALA A 335 6.87 -13.34 15.75
N THR A 336 8.06 -12.90 16.20
CA THR A 336 8.22 -11.62 16.92
C THR A 336 7.86 -10.44 16.05
N THR A 337 8.34 -10.41 14.81
CA THR A 337 8.02 -9.36 13.83
C THR A 337 6.52 -9.32 13.53
N ARG A 338 5.91 -10.49 13.30
CA ARG A 338 4.46 -10.57 13.03
C ARG A 338 3.63 -10.03 14.19
N ARG A 339 3.97 -10.42 15.44
CA ARG A 339 3.32 -9.89 16.62
C ARG A 339 3.49 -8.37 16.73
N ALA A 340 4.70 -7.85 16.54
CA ALA A 340 4.97 -6.42 16.58
C ALA A 340 4.17 -5.63 15.52
N LEU A 341 4.03 -6.16 14.30
CA LEU A 341 3.23 -5.56 13.22
C LEU A 341 1.74 -5.46 13.58
N LEU A 342 1.22 -6.38 14.38
CA LEU A 342 -0.19 -6.41 14.76
C LEU A 342 -0.48 -5.64 16.06
N GLU A 343 0.46 -5.58 17.00
CA GLU A 343 0.19 -5.13 18.36
C GLU A 343 0.84 -3.79 18.73
N ARG A 344 1.95 -3.40 18.11
CA ARG A 344 2.75 -2.24 18.51
C ARG A 344 2.35 -0.96 17.77
N HIS A 345 1.38 -0.24 18.29
CA HIS A 345 0.87 0.99 17.65
C HIS A 345 1.32 2.28 18.35
N SER A 346 2.01 2.19 19.48
CA SER A 346 2.51 3.33 20.24
C SER A 346 3.93 3.11 20.76
N MET A 347 4.64 4.24 20.98
CA MET A 347 6.00 4.23 21.53
C MET A 347 6.03 3.83 23.01
N ALA A 348 4.95 4.02 23.76
CA ALA A 348 4.86 3.69 25.19
C ALA A 348 4.93 2.18 25.47
N SER A 349 4.65 1.34 24.48
CA SER A 349 4.77 -0.13 24.58
C SER A 349 6.21 -0.64 24.68
N MET A 350 7.23 0.22 24.59
CA MET A 350 8.65 -0.17 24.70
C MET A 350 9.17 -0.23 26.16
N ALA A 351 8.43 0.29 27.13
CA ALA A 351 8.90 0.39 28.52
C ALA A 351 8.57 -0.85 29.40
N GLY A 352 7.99 -1.89 28.82
CA GLY A 352 7.51 -3.08 29.57
C GLY A 352 8.00 -4.44 29.04
N MET A 353 9.10 -4.48 28.28
CA MET A 353 9.78 -5.72 27.87
C MET A 353 11.20 -5.81 28.43
#